data_2554028b13fc89a4745ed72bfa45b7e5
#
_entry.id   2554028b13fc89a4745ed72bfa45b7e5
#
_cell.length_a   1.000
_cell.length_b   1.000
_cell.length_c   1.000
_cell.angle_alpha   90.00
_cell.angle_beta   90.00
_cell.angle_gamma   90.00
#
_symmetry.space_group_name_H-M   'P 1'
#
loop_
_entity.id
_entity.type
_entity.pdbx_description
1 polymer ?
#
loop_
_entity_poly.entity_id
_entity_poly.type
_entity_poly.pdbx_seq_one_letter_code
_entity_poly.pdbx_strand_id
1 'polypeptide(L)'
;DNYTAKVLVASGLIDEDFSGRVDTLKTKMARDLFRTALYIRSDTLWDNQIEQLFVDLKGDIEMVPRVGGHKIILGSADSLQIKFRNLLVFYKKAIPKVGWDTYKTINLKYANQIVCEKNIIDSTKITIDINKQIADSTKTETQN
;
A
#
# COMPACT_ATOMS: atom_id res chain seq x y z
N ASP A 1 23.97 -6.92 -20.89
CA ASP A 1 22.69 -6.24 -20.67
C ASP A 1 21.97 -6.83 -19.46
N ASN A 2 22.14 -6.14 -18.33
CA ASN A 2 21.48 -6.51 -17.09
C ASN A 2 20.06 -5.96 -17.05
N TYR A 3 19.19 -6.39 -17.96
CA TYR A 3 17.77 -6.06 -17.91
C TYR A 3 17.08 -7.05 -16.95
N THR A 4 16.83 -6.61 -15.73
CA THR A 4 15.95 -7.35 -14.82
C THR A 4 14.53 -6.82 -14.99
N ALA A 5 13.67 -7.63 -15.59
CA ALA A 5 12.26 -7.30 -15.69
C ALA A 5 11.66 -7.17 -14.28
N LYS A 6 11.10 -6.01 -13.94
CA LYS A 6 10.34 -5.82 -12.72
C LYS A 6 8.99 -6.49 -12.88
N VAL A 7 8.75 -7.55 -12.13
CA VAL A 7 7.49 -8.29 -12.14
C VAL A 7 6.82 -8.12 -10.79
N LEU A 8 5.55 -7.69 -10.82
CA LEU A 8 4.71 -7.68 -9.64
C LEU A 8 4.20 -9.11 -9.38
N VAL A 9 4.54 -9.68 -8.24
CA VAL A 9 4.15 -11.03 -7.85
C VAL A 9 2.93 -10.99 -6.95
N ALA A 10 1.91 -11.82 -7.22
CA ALA A 10 0.78 -12.02 -6.35
C ALA A 10 0.82 -13.41 -5.73
N SER A 11 0.55 -13.52 -4.43
CA SER A 11 0.56 -14.76 -3.67
C SER A 11 -0.44 -14.74 -2.51
N GLY A 12 -0.52 -15.83 -1.77
CA GLY A 12 -1.40 -15.96 -0.61
C GLY A 12 -2.67 -16.76 -0.91
N LEU A 13 -3.73 -16.52 -0.15
CA LEU A 13 -4.99 -17.23 -0.29
C LEU A 13 -5.84 -16.65 -1.42
N ILE A 14 -5.52 -17.02 -2.63
CA ILE A 14 -6.25 -16.62 -3.83
C ILE A 14 -7.19 -17.78 -4.22
N ASP A 15 -8.48 -17.60 -3.93
CA ASP A 15 -9.51 -18.58 -4.28
C ASP A 15 -10.11 -18.23 -5.65
N GLU A 16 -9.43 -18.69 -6.69
CA GLU A 16 -9.84 -18.48 -8.06
C GLU A 16 -9.25 -19.55 -9.01
N ASP A 17 -10.08 -20.11 -9.84
CA ASP A 17 -9.62 -20.97 -10.95
C ASP A 17 -9.08 -20.10 -12.10
N PHE A 18 -7.77 -19.99 -12.19
CA PHE A 18 -7.13 -19.22 -13.25
C PHE A 18 -7.24 -19.94 -14.60
N SER A 19 -8.22 -19.54 -15.39
CA SER A 19 -8.38 -20.01 -16.78
C SER A 19 -7.50 -19.26 -17.80
N GLY A 20 -6.67 -18.32 -17.32
CA GLY A 20 -5.81 -17.48 -18.16
C GLY A 20 -6.50 -16.29 -18.82
N ARG A 21 -7.78 -16.06 -18.56
CA ARG A 21 -8.53 -14.91 -19.06
C ARG A 21 -9.02 -14.04 -17.91
N VAL A 22 -8.73 -12.74 -18.00
CA VAL A 22 -9.06 -11.75 -16.98
C VAL A 22 -10.57 -11.49 -16.87
N ASP A 23 -11.27 -11.56 -17.97
CA ASP A 23 -12.73 -11.39 -18.07
C ASP A 23 -13.52 -12.52 -17.37
N THR A 24 -12.85 -13.58 -16.93
CA THR A 24 -13.44 -14.72 -16.22
C THR A 24 -13.21 -14.74 -14.72
N LEU A 25 -12.64 -13.68 -14.12
CA LEU A 25 -12.47 -13.60 -12.66
C LEU A 25 -13.81 -13.53 -11.96
N LYS A 26 -14.11 -14.55 -11.14
CA LYS A 26 -15.43 -14.75 -10.51
C LYS A 26 -15.52 -14.18 -9.12
N THR A 27 -14.45 -14.23 -8.34
CA THR A 27 -14.47 -13.77 -6.95
C THR A 27 -14.18 -12.27 -6.85
N LYS A 28 -14.78 -11.62 -5.85
CA LYS A 28 -14.50 -10.21 -5.57
C LYS A 28 -13.01 -10.01 -5.25
N MET A 29 -12.43 -10.91 -4.48
CA MET A 29 -11.02 -10.85 -4.10
C MET A 29 -10.10 -10.92 -5.31
N ALA A 30 -10.35 -11.81 -6.27
CA ALA A 30 -9.54 -11.91 -7.49
C ALA A 30 -9.66 -10.65 -8.36
N ARG A 31 -10.87 -10.09 -8.48
CA ARG A 31 -11.09 -8.82 -9.19
C ARG A 31 -10.38 -7.66 -8.49
N ASP A 32 -10.46 -7.58 -7.18
CA ASP A 32 -9.79 -6.55 -6.39
C ASP A 32 -8.26 -6.65 -6.50
N LEU A 33 -7.73 -7.86 -6.46
CA LEU A 33 -6.30 -8.12 -6.64
C LEU A 33 -5.83 -7.68 -8.03
N PHE A 34 -6.59 -8.02 -9.07
CA PHE A 34 -6.29 -7.62 -10.43
C PHE A 34 -6.35 -6.10 -10.63
N ARG A 35 -7.39 -5.45 -10.12
CA ARG A 35 -7.52 -3.98 -10.17
C ARG A 35 -6.37 -3.29 -9.46
N THR A 36 -5.97 -3.80 -8.31
CA THR A 36 -4.82 -3.29 -7.56
C THR A 36 -3.53 -3.45 -8.33
N ALA A 37 -3.31 -4.63 -8.93
CA ALA A 37 -2.14 -4.88 -9.76
C ALA A 37 -2.07 -3.95 -10.98
N LEU A 38 -3.20 -3.72 -11.67
CA LEU A 38 -3.28 -2.76 -12.77
C LEU A 38 -2.97 -1.34 -12.32
N TYR A 39 -3.52 -0.92 -11.18
CA TYR A 39 -3.26 0.41 -10.62
C TYR A 39 -1.78 0.63 -10.35
N ILE A 40 -1.13 -0.32 -9.71
CA ILE A 40 0.31 -0.27 -9.42
C ILE A 40 1.13 -0.22 -10.71
N ARG A 41 0.82 -1.10 -11.67
CA ARG A 41 1.55 -1.19 -12.93
C ARG A 41 1.37 0.02 -13.83
N SER A 42 0.24 0.74 -13.71
CA SER A 42 -0.04 1.95 -14.50
C SER A 42 0.66 3.20 -13.99
N ASP A 43 1.21 3.16 -12.78
CA ASP A 43 1.91 4.29 -12.16
C ASP A 43 3.38 3.95 -11.93
N THR A 44 4.28 4.68 -12.60
CA THR A 44 5.73 4.44 -12.53
C THR A 44 6.27 4.49 -11.10
N LEU A 45 5.74 5.38 -10.25
CA LEU A 45 6.15 5.45 -8.85
C LEU A 45 5.83 4.14 -8.12
N TRP A 46 4.58 3.69 -8.19
CA TRP A 46 4.15 2.51 -7.47
C TRP A 46 4.71 1.21 -8.05
N ASP A 47 4.85 1.13 -9.37
CA ASP A 47 5.50 0.00 -10.03
C ASP A 47 6.97 -0.16 -9.58
N ASN A 48 7.63 0.94 -9.25
CA ASN A 48 8.98 0.92 -8.67
C ASN A 48 9.02 0.66 -7.17
N GLN A 49 7.95 0.96 -6.43
CA GLN A 49 7.91 0.87 -4.97
C GLN A 49 7.35 -0.45 -4.45
N ILE A 50 6.41 -1.06 -5.16
CA ILE A 50 5.72 -2.27 -4.72
C ILE A 50 6.28 -3.49 -5.45
N GLU A 51 6.70 -4.48 -4.68
CA GLU A 51 7.32 -5.72 -5.19
C GLU A 51 6.31 -6.86 -5.27
N GLN A 52 5.43 -6.98 -4.27
CA GLN A 52 4.54 -8.13 -4.13
C GLN A 52 3.18 -7.72 -3.57
N LEU A 53 2.14 -8.39 -4.05
CA LEU A 53 0.81 -8.43 -3.44
C LEU A 53 0.60 -9.77 -2.75
N PHE A 54 0.03 -9.74 -1.57
CA PHE A 54 -0.28 -10.93 -0.78
C PHE A 54 -1.72 -10.86 -0.28
N VAL A 55 -2.45 -11.97 -0.34
CA VAL A 55 -3.80 -12.07 0.24
C VAL A 55 -3.72 -12.88 1.53
N ASP A 56 -4.11 -12.24 2.63
CA ASP A 56 -4.05 -12.85 3.95
C ASP A 56 -5.25 -13.77 4.25
N LEU A 57 -5.25 -14.38 5.44
CA LEU A 57 -6.31 -15.28 5.90
C LEU A 57 -7.68 -14.62 6.02
N LYS A 58 -7.75 -13.30 6.12
CA LYS A 58 -9.00 -12.52 6.19
C LYS A 58 -9.50 -12.11 4.82
N GLY A 59 -8.73 -12.36 3.75
CA GLY A 59 -9.01 -11.90 2.42
C GLY A 59 -8.57 -10.45 2.16
N ASP A 60 -7.77 -9.87 3.05
CA ASP A 60 -7.20 -8.54 2.86
C ASP A 60 -5.98 -8.60 1.95
N ILE A 61 -5.89 -7.62 1.05
CA ILE A 61 -4.71 -7.44 0.20
C ILE A 61 -3.65 -6.69 0.99
N GLU A 62 -2.48 -7.30 1.09
CA GLU A 62 -1.27 -6.69 1.64
C GLU A 62 -0.28 -6.40 0.51
N MET A 63 0.45 -5.32 0.63
CA MET A 63 1.51 -4.94 -0.29
C MET A 63 2.87 -5.03 0.39
N VAL A 64 3.84 -5.58 -0.31
CA VAL A 64 5.23 -5.66 0.13
C VAL A 64 6.04 -4.62 -0.65
N PRO A 65 6.60 -3.60 0.00
CA PRO A 65 7.44 -2.61 -0.66
C PRO A 65 8.82 -3.17 -0.97
N ARG A 66 9.49 -2.57 -1.97
CA ARG A 66 10.90 -2.91 -2.30
C ARG A 66 11.88 -2.41 -1.25
N VAL A 67 11.55 -1.32 -0.59
CA VAL A 67 12.38 -0.66 0.43
C VAL A 67 11.67 -0.67 1.78
N GLY A 68 12.38 -1.05 2.82
CA GLY A 68 11.85 -1.17 4.18
C GLY A 68 11.28 -2.55 4.48
N GLY A 69 11.17 -2.88 5.76
CA GLY A 69 10.65 -4.16 6.24
C GLY A 69 9.17 -4.14 6.64
N HIS A 70 8.46 -3.06 6.32
CA HIS A 70 7.05 -2.92 6.69
C HIS A 70 6.12 -3.61 5.70
N LYS A 71 4.95 -4.02 6.18
CA LYS A 71 3.82 -4.44 5.35
C LYS A 71 2.83 -3.30 5.19
N ILE A 72 2.23 -3.18 4.03
CA ILE A 72 1.17 -2.22 3.75
C ILE A 72 -0.14 -2.99 3.63
N ILE A 73 -1.10 -2.72 4.51
CA ILE A 73 -2.42 -3.37 4.48
C ILE A 73 -3.36 -2.49 3.67
N LEU A 74 -3.67 -2.92 2.46
CA LEU A 74 -4.59 -2.23 1.56
C LEU A 74 -6.05 -2.61 1.85
N GLY A 75 -6.31 -3.87 2.17
CA GLY A 75 -7.63 -4.45 2.36
C GLY A 75 -8.27 -4.85 1.04
N SER A 76 -9.06 -3.97 0.46
CA SER A 76 -9.73 -4.16 -0.83
C SER A 76 -9.26 -3.15 -1.88
N ALA A 77 -9.74 -3.32 -3.14
CA ALA A 77 -9.51 -2.35 -4.20
C ALA A 77 -10.46 -1.14 -4.16
N ASP A 78 -11.23 -0.98 -3.09
CA ASP A 78 -12.08 0.18 -2.92
C ASP A 78 -11.25 1.42 -2.62
N SER A 79 -11.56 2.54 -3.29
CA SER A 79 -10.87 3.82 -3.07
C SER A 79 -9.36 3.77 -3.25
N LEU A 80 -8.87 3.09 -4.27
CA LEU A 80 -7.43 2.93 -4.55
C LEU A 80 -6.71 4.29 -4.64
N GLN A 81 -7.27 5.27 -5.34
CA GLN A 81 -6.66 6.60 -5.47
C GLN A 81 -6.44 7.26 -4.12
N ILE A 82 -7.42 7.18 -3.22
CA ILE A 82 -7.34 7.77 -1.88
C ILE A 82 -6.27 7.04 -1.04
N LYS A 83 -6.29 5.70 -1.05
CA LYS A 83 -5.35 4.88 -0.30
C LYS A 83 -3.90 5.12 -0.74
N PHE A 84 -3.64 5.13 -2.04
CA PHE A 84 -2.30 5.39 -2.58
C PHE A 84 -1.84 6.83 -2.36
N ARG A 85 -2.76 7.80 -2.44
CA ARG A 85 -2.47 9.19 -2.08
C ARG A 85 -2.07 9.30 -0.60
N ASN A 86 -2.82 8.66 0.28
CA ASN A 86 -2.52 8.64 1.72
C ASN A 86 -1.16 8.00 2.00
N LEU A 87 -0.83 6.92 1.32
CA LEU A 87 0.47 6.28 1.42
C LEU A 87 1.60 7.20 0.95
N LEU A 88 1.39 7.92 -0.15
CA LEU A 88 2.38 8.87 -0.66
C LEU A 88 2.63 10.02 0.32
N VAL A 89 1.57 10.58 0.88
CA VAL A 89 1.67 11.62 1.93
C VAL A 89 2.44 11.10 3.14
N PHE A 90 2.12 9.88 3.58
CA PHE A 90 2.81 9.22 4.69
C PHE A 90 4.31 9.06 4.39
N TYR A 91 4.67 8.57 3.21
CA TYR A 91 6.06 8.41 2.81
C TYR A 91 6.81 9.73 2.75
N LYS A 92 6.18 10.79 2.27
CA LYS A 92 6.81 12.12 2.18
C LYS A 92 6.94 12.83 3.52
N LYS A 93 6.01 12.62 4.45
CA LYS A 93 5.93 13.38 5.72
C LYS A 93 6.46 12.62 6.93
N ALA A 94 6.18 11.35 7.05
CA ALA A 94 6.55 10.56 8.22
C ALA A 94 7.92 9.89 8.06
N ILE A 95 8.17 9.22 6.95
CA ILE A 95 9.38 8.43 6.75
C ILE A 95 10.67 9.25 6.86
N PRO A 96 10.79 10.47 6.31
CA PRO A 96 12.01 11.27 6.50
C PRO A 96 12.33 11.61 7.96
N LYS A 97 11.31 11.62 8.81
CA LYS A 97 11.47 11.93 10.25
C LYS A 97 11.86 10.73 11.09
N VAL A 98 11.39 9.53 10.72
CA VAL A 98 11.48 8.33 11.57
C VAL A 98 12.24 7.18 10.91
N GLY A 99 12.44 7.20 9.61
CA GLY A 99 13.10 6.14 8.84
C GLY A 99 12.18 4.98 8.43
N TRP A 100 12.67 4.19 7.47
CA TRP A 100 11.90 3.08 6.87
C TRP A 100 11.64 1.91 7.82
N ASP A 101 12.50 1.70 8.80
CA ASP A 101 12.45 0.54 9.70
C ASP A 101 11.67 0.78 10.99
N THR A 102 11.06 1.96 11.14
CA THR A 102 10.30 2.31 12.34
C THR A 102 8.98 1.55 12.46
N TYR A 103 8.34 1.28 11.34
CA TYR A 103 7.03 0.65 11.31
C TYR A 103 7.08 -0.79 10.82
N LYS A 104 6.30 -1.65 11.48
CA LYS A 104 6.07 -3.04 11.08
C LYS A 104 4.93 -3.13 10.07
N THR A 105 3.85 -2.39 10.31
CA THR A 105 2.69 -2.34 9.42
C THR A 105 2.21 -0.92 9.21
N ILE A 106 1.70 -0.66 8.00
CA ILE A 106 1.02 0.57 7.62
C ILE A 106 -0.35 0.17 7.07
N ASN A 107 -1.41 0.52 7.78
CA ASN A 107 -2.77 0.14 7.41
C ASN A 107 -3.49 1.29 6.72
N LEU A 108 -3.87 1.08 5.45
CA LEU A 108 -4.54 2.04 4.59
C LEU A 108 -6.05 1.82 4.47
N LYS A 109 -6.63 0.89 5.22
CA LYS A 109 -8.06 0.52 5.09
C LYS A 109 -9.02 1.67 5.39
N TYR A 110 -8.58 2.67 6.12
CA TYR A 110 -9.40 3.79 6.56
C TYR A 110 -9.16 5.03 5.70
N ALA A 111 -10.22 5.69 5.22
CA ALA A 111 -10.13 6.79 4.26
C ALA A 111 -9.39 8.03 4.80
N ASN A 112 -9.52 8.33 6.08
CA ASN A 112 -9.06 9.58 6.69
C ASN A 112 -7.85 9.42 7.61
N GLN A 113 -7.37 8.20 7.82
CA GLN A 113 -6.29 7.93 8.75
C GLN A 113 -5.44 6.76 8.29
N ILE A 114 -4.17 6.81 8.64
CA ILE A 114 -3.26 5.68 8.54
C ILE A 114 -3.00 5.15 9.94
N VAL A 115 -3.23 3.85 10.15
CA VAL A 115 -2.92 3.18 11.41
C VAL A 115 -1.61 2.42 11.25
N CYS A 116 -0.59 2.78 12.02
CA CYS A 116 0.72 2.16 11.97
C CYS A 116 1.01 1.36 13.22
N GLU A 117 1.63 0.22 13.05
CA GLU A 117 2.20 -0.59 14.13
C GLU A 117 3.72 -0.43 14.12
N LYS A 118 4.30 -0.07 15.25
CA LYS A 118 5.74 0.11 15.36
C LYS A 118 6.49 -1.22 15.47
N ASN A 119 7.71 -1.21 15.00
CA ASN A 119 8.63 -2.33 15.05
C ASN A 119 9.38 -2.42 16.38
N ILE A 120 8.64 -2.28 17.51
CA ILE A 120 9.18 -2.38 18.88
C ILE A 120 8.42 -3.46 19.64
N ILE A 121 9.06 -4.02 20.66
CA ILE A 121 8.50 -5.08 21.53
C ILE A 121 7.18 -4.65 22.21
N ASP A 122 6.97 -3.36 22.40
CA ASP A 122 5.66 -2.79 22.79
C ASP A 122 4.90 -2.35 21.54
N SER A 123 3.87 -3.11 21.19
CA SER A 123 3.00 -2.86 20.02
C SER A 123 2.16 -1.59 20.17
N THR A 124 2.78 -0.44 20.13
CA THR A 124 2.08 0.85 20.18
C THR A 124 1.52 1.17 18.80
N LYS A 125 0.20 1.16 18.68
CA LYS A 125 -0.47 1.61 17.46
C LYS A 125 -0.48 3.13 17.42
N ILE A 126 -0.03 3.70 16.31
CA ILE A 126 -0.08 5.13 16.03
C ILE A 126 -1.09 5.38 14.92
N THR A 127 -1.98 6.33 15.14
CA THR A 127 -2.90 6.83 14.14
C THR A 127 -2.42 8.20 13.65
N ILE A 128 -2.33 8.37 12.33
CA ILE A 128 -1.95 9.61 11.69
C ILE A 128 -3.16 10.17 10.94
N ASP A 129 -3.55 11.38 11.27
CA ASP A 129 -4.61 12.11 10.57
C ASP A 129 -4.02 12.76 9.30
N ILE A 130 -4.39 12.20 8.15
CA ILE A 130 -3.88 12.65 6.86
C ILE A 130 -4.41 14.04 6.50
N ASN A 131 -5.63 14.39 6.88
CA ASN A 131 -6.21 15.70 6.60
C ASN A 131 -5.45 16.81 7.33
N LYS A 132 -5.05 16.57 8.57
CA LYS A 132 -4.22 17.49 9.34
C LYS A 132 -2.82 17.65 8.71
N GLN A 133 -2.21 16.58 8.25
CA GLN A 133 -0.91 16.60 7.58
C GLN A 133 -0.94 17.42 6.27
N ILE A 134 -2.00 17.31 5.49
CA ILE A 134 -2.19 18.08 4.25
C ILE A 134 -2.38 19.58 4.58
N ALA A 135 -3.20 19.91 5.59
CA ALA A 135 -3.43 21.29 6.01
C ALA A 135 -2.15 21.97 6.51
N ASP A 136 -1.31 21.27 7.29
CA ASP A 136 -0.03 21.79 7.78
C ASP A 136 0.99 22.02 6.63
N SER A 137 0.92 21.20 5.57
CA SER A 137 1.76 21.37 4.37
C SER A 137 1.40 22.62 3.56
N THR A 138 0.10 22.92 3.42
CA THR A 138 -0.37 24.13 2.71
C THR A 138 -0.03 25.42 3.45
N LYS A 139 0.05 25.41 4.76
CA LYS A 139 0.45 26.59 5.56
C LYS A 139 1.93 26.95 5.39
N THR A 140 2.79 25.96 5.15
CA THR A 140 4.23 26.20 4.98
C THR A 140 4.56 26.79 3.61
N GLU A 141 3.77 26.51 2.59
CA GLU A 141 3.95 27.05 1.24
C GLU A 141 3.47 28.50 1.08
N THR A 142 2.60 28.98 1.95
CA THR A 142 2.05 30.35 1.94
C THR A 142 2.88 31.37 2.74
N GLN A 143 3.93 30.96 3.42
CA GLN A 143 4.81 31.86 4.22
C GLN A 143 6.15 32.18 3.54
N ASN A 144 6.34 31.83 2.26
CA ASN A 144 7.52 32.21 1.48
C ASN A 144 7.14 33.22 0.40
#